data_5d8a77b460b0f36b31fa5e9e8cfd5913
#
_entry.id   5d8a77b460b0f36b31fa5e9e8cfd5913
#
_cell.length_a   1.000
_cell.length_b   1.000
_cell.length_c   1.000
_cell.angle_alpha   90.00
_cell.angle_beta   90.00
_cell.angle_gamma   90.00
#
_symmetry.space_group_name_H-M   'P 1'
#
loop_
_entity.id
_entity.type
_entity.pdbx_description
1 polymer ?
#
loop_
_entity_poly.entity_id
_entity_poly.type
_entity_poly.pdbx_seq_one_letter_code
_entity_poly.pdbx_strand_id
1 'polypeptide(L)'
;YVRSFFMDETEVTNAMYVEYLFWLKNMYGNDEELKEIYNSALPDTLVWRNPLGFNEDMVNNYLRHPAFQNHPVVGVSWKQANNYAKWRTQRVNVRILAEKGFLQKDSVLNPNSKLNFNTSRYLLDPENSLGDNIEELIGEKAKTEGEEGYDFAGIEDGILLPAYRLPTETEWEYAALGMEELRNANLYRGKKKFPWQGEYTRSQKKKTCLGVSSKRENEAQRW
;
A
#
# COMPACT_ATOMS: atom_id res chain seq x y z
N TYR A 1 -12.64 -22.42 -1.57
CA TYR A 1 -11.95 -22.07 -2.81
C TYR A 1 -11.50 -20.61 -2.74
N VAL A 2 -10.21 -20.37 -2.94
CA VAL A 2 -9.63 -19.02 -3.00
C VAL A 2 -9.25 -18.75 -4.46
N ARG A 3 -9.71 -17.61 -5.02
CA ARG A 3 -9.36 -17.18 -6.37
C ARG A 3 -7.91 -16.68 -6.36
N SER A 4 -7.27 -16.66 -7.53
CA SER A 4 -5.96 -16.06 -7.68
C SER A 4 -6.00 -14.58 -7.29
N PHE A 5 -5.00 -14.14 -6.53
CA PHE A 5 -4.86 -12.76 -6.04
C PHE A 5 -3.38 -12.40 -5.95
N PHE A 6 -3.09 -11.11 -5.97
CA PHE A 6 -1.78 -10.56 -5.69
C PHE A 6 -1.74 -10.08 -4.24
N MET A 7 -0.64 -10.31 -3.57
CA MET A 7 -0.40 -9.85 -2.21
C MET A 7 0.99 -9.23 -2.13
N ASP A 8 1.10 -8.15 -1.38
CA ASP A 8 2.41 -7.55 -1.10
C ASP A 8 3.29 -8.58 -0.36
N GLU A 9 4.55 -8.56 -0.69
CA GLU A 9 5.53 -9.46 -0.11
C GLU A 9 5.79 -9.20 1.38
N THR A 10 5.62 -7.94 1.80
CA THR A 10 5.82 -7.48 3.18
C THR A 10 4.62 -6.68 3.65
N GLU A 11 4.51 -6.53 4.96
CA GLU A 11 3.58 -5.57 5.55
C GLU A 11 3.93 -4.14 5.11
N VAL A 12 2.94 -3.23 5.19
CA VAL A 12 3.15 -1.81 4.94
C VAL A 12 4.17 -1.26 5.94
N THR A 13 5.24 -0.67 5.42
CA THR A 13 6.32 -0.13 6.24
C THR A 13 6.02 1.26 6.79
N ASN A 14 6.76 1.66 7.82
CA ASN A 14 6.69 3.03 8.36
C ASN A 14 6.97 4.07 7.28
N ALA A 15 7.96 3.85 6.41
CA ALA A 15 8.27 4.77 5.31
C ALA A 15 7.07 4.97 4.37
N MET A 16 6.42 3.88 3.93
CA MET A 16 5.25 3.93 3.06
C MET A 16 4.07 4.66 3.73
N TYR A 17 3.87 4.42 5.03
CA TYR A 17 2.79 5.08 5.75
C TYR A 17 3.07 6.56 6.01
N VAL A 18 4.32 6.93 6.26
CA VAL A 18 4.76 8.33 6.39
C VAL A 18 4.58 9.10 5.07
N GLU A 19 4.83 8.46 3.92
CA GLU A 19 4.53 9.05 2.60
C GLU A 19 3.04 9.39 2.46
N TYR A 20 2.16 8.49 2.88
CA TYR A 20 0.72 8.76 2.92
C TYR A 20 0.37 9.94 3.83
N LEU A 21 0.93 10.00 5.03
CA LEU A 21 0.73 11.11 5.96
C LEU A 21 1.24 12.44 5.40
N PHE A 22 2.38 12.42 4.71
CA PHE A 22 2.93 13.60 4.05
C PHE A 22 1.99 14.10 2.95
N TRP A 23 1.46 13.20 2.12
CA TRP A 23 0.48 13.56 1.11
C TRP A 23 -0.79 14.16 1.73
N LEU A 24 -1.35 13.55 2.76
CA LEU A 24 -2.52 14.09 3.47
C LEU A 24 -2.26 15.48 4.05
N LYS A 25 -1.07 15.69 4.62
CA LYS A 25 -0.67 16.99 5.15
C LYS A 25 -0.61 18.07 4.07
N ASN A 26 -0.09 17.74 2.90
CA ASN A 26 0.00 18.68 1.77
C ASN A 26 -1.39 19.00 1.19
N MET A 27 -2.27 18.00 1.13
CA MET A 27 -3.63 18.17 0.60
C MET A 27 -4.55 18.95 1.56
N TYR A 28 -4.49 18.63 2.84
CA TYR A 28 -5.51 19.04 3.82
C TYR A 28 -4.94 19.80 5.03
N GLY A 29 -3.62 19.84 5.21
CA GLY A 29 -2.99 20.37 6.44
C GLY A 29 -3.09 21.88 6.62
N ASN A 30 -3.38 22.64 5.56
CA ASN A 30 -3.51 24.10 5.60
C ASN A 30 -4.96 24.58 5.82
N ASP A 31 -5.92 23.67 5.82
CA ASP A 31 -7.32 23.95 6.03
C ASP A 31 -7.75 23.42 7.41
N GLU A 32 -8.21 24.30 8.28
CA GLU A 32 -8.58 23.93 9.65
C GLU A 32 -9.73 22.92 9.69
N GLU A 33 -10.68 22.99 8.74
CA GLU A 33 -11.81 22.06 8.67
C GLU A 33 -11.38 20.68 8.18
N LEU A 34 -10.40 20.61 7.28
CA LEU A 34 -9.92 19.36 6.69
C LEU A 34 -8.73 18.74 7.45
N LYS A 35 -8.15 19.46 8.39
CA LYS A 35 -7.05 19.01 9.25
C LYS A 35 -7.40 17.76 10.07
N GLU A 36 -8.69 17.57 10.39
CA GLU A 36 -9.16 16.36 11.05
C GLU A 36 -8.89 15.09 10.24
N ILE A 37 -8.89 15.18 8.88
CA ILE A 37 -8.57 14.04 8.02
C ILE A 37 -7.14 13.57 8.28
N TYR A 38 -6.20 14.50 8.31
CA TYR A 38 -4.81 14.19 8.64
C TYR A 38 -4.66 13.64 10.06
N ASN A 39 -5.29 14.28 11.06
CA ASN A 39 -5.21 13.85 12.45
C ASN A 39 -5.79 12.45 12.65
N SER A 40 -6.90 12.13 11.96
CA SER A 40 -7.53 10.80 12.03
C SER A 40 -6.70 9.69 11.38
N ALA A 41 -5.74 10.05 10.53
CA ALA A 41 -4.84 9.09 9.87
C ALA A 41 -3.58 8.79 10.69
N LEU A 42 -3.29 9.57 11.73
CA LEU A 42 -2.10 9.35 12.58
C LEU A 42 -2.21 8.02 13.33
N PRO A 43 -1.18 7.16 13.27
CA PRO A 43 -1.14 5.93 14.07
C PRO A 43 -1.10 6.25 15.58
N ASP A 44 -1.69 5.36 16.37
CA ASP A 44 -1.57 5.42 17.82
C ASP A 44 -0.19 4.92 18.26
N THR A 45 0.66 5.84 18.68
CA THR A 45 2.01 5.51 19.17
C THR A 45 2.01 4.95 20.59
N LEU A 46 0.90 5.13 21.35
CA LEU A 46 0.80 4.66 22.72
C LEU A 46 0.73 3.13 22.84
N VAL A 47 0.51 2.43 21.71
CA VAL A 47 0.56 0.96 21.65
C VAL A 47 1.89 0.37 22.14
N TRP A 48 2.96 1.18 22.10
CA TRP A 48 4.28 0.78 22.62
C TRP A 48 4.41 0.92 24.14
N ARG A 49 3.50 1.65 24.79
CA ARG A 49 3.58 1.91 26.23
C ARG A 49 3.22 0.66 27.01
N ASN A 50 4.14 0.22 27.85
CA ASN A 50 3.95 -0.93 28.73
C ASN A 50 4.06 -0.49 30.20
N PRO A 51 3.08 -0.81 31.06
CA PRO A 51 3.13 -0.47 32.49
C PRO A 51 4.35 -1.05 33.23
N LEU A 52 4.91 -2.16 32.74
CA LEU A 52 6.02 -2.86 33.37
C LEU A 52 7.38 -2.63 32.66
N GLY A 53 7.41 -1.75 31.66
CA GLY A 53 8.63 -1.51 30.88
C GLY A 53 8.73 -0.08 30.39
N PHE A 54 9.96 0.45 30.34
CA PHE A 54 10.23 1.76 29.79
C PHE A 54 10.42 1.65 28.27
N ASN A 55 9.40 2.07 27.49
CA ASN A 55 9.39 2.03 26.03
C ASN A 55 9.12 3.41 25.39
N GLU A 56 9.38 4.50 26.10
CA GLU A 56 9.09 5.87 25.61
C GLU A 56 9.88 6.19 24.33
N ASP A 57 11.07 5.62 24.15
CA ASP A 57 11.83 5.79 22.92
C ASP A 57 11.09 5.21 21.70
N MET A 58 10.38 4.09 21.85
CA MET A 58 9.55 3.51 20.80
C MET A 58 8.29 4.34 20.55
N VAL A 59 7.66 4.85 21.61
CA VAL A 59 6.49 5.73 21.49
C VAL A 59 6.82 6.97 20.65
N ASN A 60 7.98 7.57 20.87
CA ASN A 60 8.35 8.82 20.25
C ASN A 60 8.99 8.64 18.85
N ASN A 61 9.74 7.56 18.64
CA ASN A 61 10.64 7.45 17.50
C ASN A 61 10.24 6.38 16.48
N TYR A 62 9.49 5.33 16.85
CA TYR A 62 9.26 4.17 15.99
C TYR A 62 8.74 4.52 14.59
N LEU A 63 7.76 5.42 14.48
CA LEU A 63 7.17 5.77 13.19
C LEU A 63 8.12 6.55 12.27
N ARG A 64 8.98 7.41 12.84
CA ARG A 64 9.70 8.43 12.07
C ARG A 64 11.21 8.28 12.04
N HIS A 65 11.78 7.45 12.91
CA HIS A 65 13.22 7.29 12.97
C HIS A 65 13.72 6.42 11.80
N PRO A 66 14.79 6.80 11.09
CA PRO A 66 15.32 6.08 9.93
C PRO A 66 15.63 4.60 10.19
N ALA A 67 16.04 4.24 11.41
CA ALA A 67 16.31 2.86 11.78
C ALA A 67 15.09 1.94 11.66
N PHE A 68 13.87 2.48 11.77
CA PHE A 68 12.63 1.73 11.71
C PHE A 68 11.84 1.95 10.41
N GLN A 69 12.39 2.66 9.45
CA GLN A 69 11.68 3.01 8.21
C GLN A 69 11.15 1.79 7.43
N ASN A 70 11.89 0.67 7.45
CA ASN A 70 11.53 -0.58 6.78
C ASN A 70 10.81 -1.58 7.71
N HIS A 71 10.47 -1.17 8.93
CA HIS A 71 9.68 -1.98 9.84
C HIS A 71 8.18 -1.76 9.60
N PRO A 72 7.33 -2.75 9.94
CA PRO A 72 5.88 -2.62 9.76
C PRO A 72 5.31 -1.43 10.55
N VAL A 73 4.37 -0.72 9.97
CA VAL A 73 3.63 0.31 10.71
C VAL A 73 2.77 -0.33 11.79
N VAL A 74 2.77 0.25 12.99
CA VAL A 74 2.04 -0.24 14.17
C VAL A 74 1.12 0.86 14.71
N GLY A 75 0.04 0.46 15.40
CA GLY A 75 -0.94 1.41 15.94
C GLY A 75 -1.93 1.93 14.91
N VAL A 76 -2.15 1.19 13.84
CA VAL A 76 -3.08 1.54 12.75
C VAL A 76 -4.38 0.77 12.92
N SER A 77 -5.51 1.47 12.98
CA SER A 77 -6.84 0.87 12.99
C SER A 77 -7.23 0.32 11.62
N TRP A 78 -8.22 -0.58 11.60
CA TRP A 78 -8.78 -1.12 10.35
C TRP A 78 -9.26 -0.02 9.39
N LYS A 79 -9.89 1.03 9.89
CA LYS A 79 -10.36 2.17 9.09
C LYS A 79 -9.19 2.92 8.45
N GLN A 80 -8.13 3.17 9.19
CA GLN A 80 -6.91 3.81 8.70
C GLN A 80 -6.23 2.95 7.64
N ALA A 81 -6.11 1.64 7.85
CA ALA A 81 -5.54 0.71 6.88
C ALA A 81 -6.32 0.67 5.56
N ASN A 82 -7.67 0.69 5.62
CA ASN A 82 -8.50 0.77 4.42
C ASN A 82 -8.34 2.12 3.68
N ASN A 83 -8.25 3.22 4.42
CA ASN A 83 -8.04 4.54 3.81
C ASN A 83 -6.67 4.62 3.12
N TYR A 84 -5.63 4.04 3.75
CA TYR A 84 -4.32 3.89 3.13
C TYR A 84 -4.38 3.07 1.83
N ALA A 85 -5.08 1.94 1.82
CA ALA A 85 -5.23 1.09 0.64
C ALA A 85 -5.95 1.83 -0.52
N LYS A 86 -7.00 2.60 -0.21
CA LYS A 86 -7.68 3.46 -1.19
C LYS A 86 -6.74 4.52 -1.75
N TRP A 87 -6.02 5.24 -0.90
CA TRP A 87 -5.04 6.23 -1.32
C TRP A 87 -3.96 5.61 -2.21
N ARG A 88 -3.39 4.47 -1.82
CA ARG A 88 -2.39 3.75 -2.61
C ARG A 88 -2.91 3.39 -3.99
N THR A 89 -4.15 2.92 -4.08
CA THR A 89 -4.81 2.63 -5.37
C THR A 89 -4.76 3.85 -6.29
N GLN A 90 -5.17 5.01 -5.79
CA GLN A 90 -5.22 6.24 -6.58
C GLN A 90 -3.81 6.66 -7.02
N ARG A 91 -2.83 6.64 -6.11
CA ARG A 91 -1.45 7.05 -6.42
C ARG A 91 -0.77 6.13 -7.42
N VAL A 92 -0.97 4.82 -7.30
CA VAL A 92 -0.41 3.84 -8.24
C VAL A 92 -1.02 4.02 -9.62
N ASN A 93 -2.32 4.18 -9.74
CA ASN A 93 -2.99 4.37 -11.02
C ASN A 93 -2.60 5.71 -11.69
N VAL A 94 -2.50 6.80 -10.93
CA VAL A 94 -1.96 8.07 -11.44
C VAL A 94 -0.55 7.89 -12.00
N ARG A 95 0.31 7.17 -11.27
CA ARG A 95 1.68 6.90 -11.72
C ARG A 95 1.70 6.10 -13.01
N ILE A 96 0.88 5.05 -13.12
CA ILE A 96 0.78 4.24 -14.34
C ILE A 96 0.32 5.08 -15.52
N LEU A 97 -0.71 5.92 -15.36
CA LEU A 97 -1.18 6.83 -16.40
C LEU A 97 -0.09 7.81 -16.83
N ALA A 98 0.68 8.34 -15.87
CA ALA A 98 1.80 9.23 -16.18
C ALA A 98 2.96 8.49 -16.88
N GLU A 99 3.31 7.29 -16.45
CA GLU A 99 4.35 6.46 -17.08
C GLU A 99 3.95 6.04 -18.51
N LYS A 100 2.67 5.84 -18.76
CA LYS A 100 2.12 5.50 -20.08
C LYS A 100 1.91 6.73 -20.98
N GLY A 101 2.04 7.95 -20.45
CA GLY A 101 1.93 9.20 -21.20
C GLY A 101 0.50 9.75 -21.33
N PHE A 102 -0.48 9.19 -20.63
CA PHE A 102 -1.85 9.73 -20.56
C PHE A 102 -1.94 10.97 -19.67
N LEU A 103 -1.08 11.04 -18.65
CA LEU A 103 -0.97 12.20 -17.77
C LEU A 103 0.45 12.78 -17.80
N GLN A 104 0.55 14.08 -17.56
CA GLN A 104 1.83 14.80 -17.51
C GLN A 104 2.57 14.47 -16.21
N LYS A 105 3.76 13.86 -16.33
CA LYS A 105 4.55 13.38 -15.18
C LYS A 105 4.86 14.48 -14.17
N ASP A 106 5.34 15.60 -14.64
CA ASP A 106 5.82 16.69 -13.79
C ASP A 106 4.69 17.33 -12.98
N SER A 107 3.48 17.37 -13.55
CA SER A 107 2.30 17.94 -12.91
C SER A 107 1.68 16.99 -11.87
N VAL A 108 1.55 15.70 -12.20
CA VAL A 108 0.80 14.74 -11.37
C VAL A 108 1.64 14.03 -10.31
N LEU A 109 2.95 13.83 -10.56
CA LEU A 109 3.87 13.17 -9.63
C LEU A 109 4.57 14.15 -8.69
N ASN A 110 4.35 15.46 -8.86
CA ASN A 110 4.89 16.46 -7.95
C ASN A 110 4.34 16.22 -6.53
N PRO A 111 5.20 16.17 -5.49
CA PRO A 111 4.76 16.04 -4.11
C PRO A 111 3.78 17.12 -3.64
N ASN A 112 3.85 18.30 -4.26
CA ASN A 112 2.98 19.45 -3.97
C ASN A 112 1.72 19.49 -4.85
N SER A 113 1.54 18.53 -5.75
CA SER A 113 0.34 18.45 -6.58
C SER A 113 -0.89 18.23 -5.70
N LYS A 114 -1.89 19.08 -5.84
CA LYS A 114 -3.17 18.96 -5.15
C LYS A 114 -4.19 18.12 -5.93
N LEU A 115 -3.73 17.30 -6.85
CA LEU A 115 -4.61 16.42 -7.63
C LEU A 115 -5.23 15.35 -6.71
N ASN A 116 -6.51 15.48 -6.49
CA ASN A 116 -7.33 14.49 -5.79
C ASN A 116 -7.92 13.50 -6.82
N PHE A 117 -7.06 12.63 -7.33
CA PHE A 117 -7.46 11.65 -8.33
C PHE A 117 -8.30 10.52 -7.72
N ASN A 118 -9.33 10.11 -8.44
CA ASN A 118 -10.15 8.96 -8.09
C ASN A 118 -10.33 8.06 -9.33
N THR A 119 -9.78 6.84 -9.27
CA THR A 119 -9.79 5.89 -10.38
C THR A 119 -11.20 5.57 -10.87
N SER A 120 -12.16 5.35 -9.98
CA SER A 120 -13.53 5.03 -10.37
C SER A 120 -14.22 6.20 -11.06
N ARG A 121 -13.96 7.42 -10.58
CA ARG A 121 -14.50 8.64 -11.22
C ARG A 121 -13.84 8.88 -12.58
N TYR A 122 -12.53 8.68 -12.66
CA TYR A 122 -11.79 8.79 -13.91
C TYR A 122 -12.30 7.81 -14.98
N LEU A 123 -12.61 6.58 -14.62
CA LEU A 123 -13.14 5.58 -15.55
C LEU A 123 -14.58 5.86 -16.02
N LEU A 124 -15.35 6.61 -15.24
CA LEU A 124 -16.73 6.99 -15.59
C LEU A 124 -16.78 8.29 -16.40
N ASP A 125 -15.98 9.24 -16.01
CA ASP A 125 -15.94 10.58 -16.60
C ASP A 125 -14.53 11.17 -16.41
N PRO A 126 -13.61 10.88 -17.35
CA PRO A 126 -12.22 11.30 -17.26
C PRO A 126 -12.04 12.81 -17.21
N GLU A 127 -12.77 13.56 -18.04
CA GLU A 127 -12.66 15.01 -18.14
C GLU A 127 -13.03 15.69 -16.82
N ASN A 128 -14.21 15.40 -16.30
CA ASN A 128 -14.67 15.95 -15.01
C ASN A 128 -13.86 15.43 -13.81
N SER A 129 -13.20 14.29 -13.95
CA SER A 129 -12.33 13.73 -12.90
C SER A 129 -11.03 14.51 -12.75
N LEU A 130 -10.48 15.05 -13.84
CA LEU A 130 -9.25 15.83 -13.86
C LEU A 130 -9.48 17.31 -13.53
N GLY A 131 -10.72 17.79 -13.67
CA GLY A 131 -11.13 19.15 -13.30
C GLY A 131 -10.70 20.21 -14.32
N ASP A 132 -10.80 21.48 -13.92
CA ASP A 132 -10.61 22.64 -14.80
C ASP A 132 -9.18 22.78 -15.36
N ASN A 133 -8.19 22.11 -14.75
CA ASN A 133 -6.78 22.16 -15.17
C ASN A 133 -6.40 20.98 -16.07
N ILE A 134 -7.35 20.43 -16.81
CA ILE A 134 -7.12 19.23 -17.64
C ILE A 134 -5.98 19.42 -18.63
N GLU A 135 -5.84 20.58 -19.24
CA GLU A 135 -4.78 20.89 -20.22
C GLU A 135 -3.36 20.77 -19.66
N GLU A 136 -3.18 21.11 -18.38
CA GLU A 136 -1.89 21.00 -17.67
C GLU A 136 -1.58 19.58 -17.19
N LEU A 137 -2.62 18.78 -17.00
CA LEU A 137 -2.54 17.42 -16.46
C LEU A 137 -2.46 16.35 -17.55
N ILE A 138 -2.94 16.65 -18.75
CA ILE A 138 -3.00 15.73 -19.87
C ILE A 138 -1.62 15.50 -20.48
N GLY A 139 -1.29 14.21 -20.70
CA GLY A 139 -0.08 13.79 -21.37
C GLY A 139 -0.23 13.80 -22.91
N GLU A 140 0.91 13.70 -23.58
CA GLU A 140 0.94 13.73 -25.05
C GLU A 140 0.17 12.59 -25.71
N LYS A 141 0.14 11.42 -25.09
CA LYS A 141 -0.56 10.26 -25.65
C LYS A 141 -2.09 10.40 -25.63
N ALA A 142 -2.62 11.18 -24.70
CA ALA A 142 -4.05 11.42 -24.61
C ALA A 142 -4.53 12.56 -25.54
N LYS A 143 -3.62 13.29 -26.20
CA LYS A 143 -3.94 14.33 -27.18
C LYS A 143 -4.17 13.70 -28.54
N THR A 144 -5.37 13.84 -29.07
CA THR A 144 -5.71 13.33 -30.42
C THR A 144 -5.20 14.31 -31.48
N GLU A 145 -4.40 13.81 -32.44
CA GLU A 145 -3.91 14.64 -33.55
C GLU A 145 -5.08 15.06 -34.47
N GLY A 146 -5.39 16.35 -34.50
CA GLY A 146 -6.32 16.93 -35.48
C GLY A 146 -7.80 16.94 -35.08
N GLU A 147 -8.17 16.47 -33.91
CA GLU A 147 -9.53 16.53 -33.38
C GLU A 147 -9.57 17.30 -32.04
N GLU A 148 -10.67 18.03 -31.80
CA GLU A 148 -10.93 18.60 -30.46
C GLU A 148 -11.42 17.50 -29.53
N GLY A 149 -10.48 16.89 -28.77
CA GLY A 149 -10.80 15.83 -27.82
C GLY A 149 -9.58 15.15 -27.25
N TYR A 150 -9.81 14.32 -26.24
CA TYR A 150 -8.77 13.54 -25.57
C TYR A 150 -9.10 12.05 -25.64
N ASP A 151 -8.07 11.24 -25.89
CA ASP A 151 -8.15 9.78 -25.82
C ASP A 151 -7.69 9.31 -24.44
N PHE A 152 -8.64 8.96 -23.59
CA PHE A 152 -8.39 8.54 -22.22
C PHE A 152 -8.25 7.02 -22.11
N ALA A 153 -7.38 6.57 -21.18
CA ALA A 153 -7.29 5.17 -20.86
C ALA A 153 -8.57 4.66 -20.20
N GLY A 154 -9.22 3.70 -20.85
CA GLY A 154 -10.43 3.04 -20.38
C GLY A 154 -10.19 1.74 -19.59
N ILE A 155 -11.30 1.09 -19.23
CA ILE A 155 -11.26 -0.24 -18.59
C ILE A 155 -10.73 -1.29 -19.58
N GLU A 156 -11.08 -1.16 -20.86
CA GLU A 156 -10.74 -2.11 -21.92
C GLU A 156 -9.23 -2.17 -22.22
N ASP A 157 -8.53 -1.07 -21.95
CA ASP A 157 -7.08 -1.00 -22.14
C ASP A 157 -6.29 -1.87 -21.15
N GLY A 158 -6.90 -2.26 -20.03
CA GLY A 158 -6.27 -3.08 -19.01
C GLY A 158 -5.04 -2.42 -18.34
N ILE A 159 -4.92 -1.09 -18.44
CA ILE A 159 -3.76 -0.34 -17.95
C ILE A 159 -3.88 -0.10 -16.44
N LEU A 160 -5.09 0.22 -15.97
CA LEU A 160 -5.33 0.54 -14.58
C LEU A 160 -5.42 -0.70 -13.71
N LEU A 161 -4.80 -0.65 -12.55
CA LEU A 161 -4.84 -1.74 -11.60
C LEU A 161 -6.14 -1.71 -10.77
N PRO A 162 -6.64 -2.89 -10.37
CA PRO A 162 -7.75 -3.00 -9.44
C PRO A 162 -7.39 -2.39 -8.08
N ALA A 163 -8.43 -2.11 -7.29
CA ALA A 163 -8.25 -1.48 -5.98
C ALA A 163 -7.43 -2.35 -5.01
N TYR A 164 -6.43 -1.74 -4.39
CA TYR A 164 -5.79 -2.32 -3.21
C TYR A 164 -6.78 -2.39 -2.06
N ARG A 165 -6.75 -3.49 -1.33
CA ARG A 165 -7.59 -3.73 -0.17
C ARG A 165 -6.89 -4.61 0.84
N LEU A 166 -7.41 -4.67 2.04
CA LEU A 166 -6.96 -5.68 3.00
C LEU A 166 -7.36 -7.08 2.49
N PRO A 167 -6.52 -8.10 2.73
CA PRO A 167 -6.85 -9.48 2.39
C PRO A 167 -8.03 -9.96 3.23
N THR A 168 -8.80 -10.89 2.70
CA THR A 168 -9.75 -11.66 3.49
C THR A 168 -9.01 -12.64 4.39
N GLU A 169 -9.65 -13.13 5.44
CA GLU A 169 -9.07 -14.13 6.34
C GLU A 169 -8.58 -15.37 5.57
N THR A 170 -9.38 -15.85 4.62
CA THR A 170 -9.02 -17.00 3.79
C THR A 170 -7.85 -16.75 2.84
N GLU A 171 -7.75 -15.56 2.27
CA GLU A 171 -6.60 -15.15 1.45
C GLU A 171 -5.33 -15.05 2.29
N TRP A 172 -5.45 -14.46 3.47
CA TRP A 172 -4.33 -14.32 4.39
C TRP A 172 -3.83 -15.67 4.90
N GLU A 173 -4.74 -16.55 5.35
CA GLU A 173 -4.39 -17.92 5.76
C GLU A 173 -3.75 -18.71 4.60
N TYR A 174 -4.31 -18.58 3.39
CA TYR A 174 -3.76 -19.25 2.21
C TYR A 174 -2.32 -18.81 1.92
N ALA A 175 -2.07 -17.49 1.94
CA ALA A 175 -0.73 -16.94 1.69
C ALA A 175 0.26 -17.31 2.81
N ALA A 176 -0.18 -17.27 4.09
CA ALA A 176 0.66 -17.59 5.24
C ALA A 176 1.03 -19.07 5.31
N LEU A 177 0.13 -19.97 4.95
CA LEU A 177 0.35 -21.43 5.06
C LEU A 177 1.09 -22.03 3.87
N GLY A 178 1.10 -21.37 2.70
CA GLY A 178 1.78 -21.87 1.50
C GLY A 178 1.29 -23.26 1.11
N MET A 179 0.25 -23.35 0.28
CA MET A 179 -0.41 -24.62 -0.07
C MET A 179 0.49 -25.68 -0.71
N GLU A 180 1.66 -25.32 -1.26
CA GLU A 180 2.59 -26.28 -1.85
C GLU A 180 3.14 -27.29 -0.84
N GLU A 181 3.41 -26.88 0.39
CA GLU A 181 3.93 -27.79 1.43
C GLU A 181 2.87 -28.75 1.96
N LEU A 182 1.58 -28.41 1.86
CA LEU A 182 0.49 -29.32 2.25
C LEU A 182 0.30 -30.46 1.23
N ARG A 183 0.73 -30.28 -0.02
CA ARG A 183 0.51 -31.25 -1.09
C ARG A 183 1.46 -32.46 -0.99
N ASN A 184 2.71 -32.24 -0.59
CA ASN A 184 3.75 -33.27 -0.59
C ASN A 184 4.03 -33.91 0.77
N ALA A 185 3.69 -33.22 1.88
CA ALA A 185 4.08 -33.66 3.22
C ALA A 185 2.90 -34.10 4.10
N ASN A 186 1.65 -33.84 3.72
CA ASN A 186 0.50 -34.15 4.58
C ASN A 186 -0.73 -34.60 3.80
N LEU A 187 -0.89 -35.92 3.67
CA LEU A 187 -2.06 -36.58 3.06
C LEU A 187 -3.38 -36.29 3.80
N TYR A 188 -3.31 -35.91 5.08
CA TYR A 188 -4.49 -35.69 5.94
C TYR A 188 -4.85 -34.21 6.14
N ARG A 189 -4.23 -33.28 5.40
CA ARG A 189 -4.53 -31.83 5.44
C ARG A 189 -4.50 -31.21 6.84
N GLY A 190 -3.61 -31.64 7.71
CA GLY A 190 -3.41 -31.00 9.01
C GLY A 190 -2.99 -29.54 8.83
N LYS A 191 -3.70 -28.59 9.47
CA LYS A 191 -3.29 -27.19 9.47
C LYS A 191 -1.90 -27.09 10.13
N LYS A 192 -0.93 -26.49 9.42
CA LYS A 192 0.33 -26.11 10.05
C LYS A 192 0.06 -25.12 11.17
N LYS A 193 0.72 -25.33 12.30
CA LYS A 193 0.62 -24.44 13.45
C LYS A 193 1.33 -23.11 13.21
N PHE A 194 2.39 -23.13 12.38
CA PHE A 194 3.20 -21.97 12.04
C PHE A 194 3.56 -21.98 10.54
N PRO A 195 3.90 -20.82 9.94
CA PRO A 195 4.34 -20.72 8.54
C PRO A 195 5.63 -21.49 8.24
N TRP A 196 6.42 -21.82 9.24
CA TRP A 196 7.63 -22.63 9.12
C TRP A 196 7.38 -24.08 9.54
N GLN A 197 8.36 -24.95 9.24
CA GLN A 197 8.32 -26.34 9.69
C GLN A 197 8.68 -26.43 11.18
N GLY A 198 7.82 -27.08 11.95
CA GLY A 198 8.00 -27.32 13.39
C GLY A 198 6.80 -26.93 14.24
N GLU A 199 6.77 -27.38 15.46
CA GLU A 199 5.70 -27.16 16.43
C GLU A 199 6.00 -26.03 17.44
N TYR A 200 7.16 -25.41 17.32
CA TYR A 200 7.64 -24.38 18.25
C TYR A 200 7.49 -22.97 17.64
N THR A 201 7.33 -21.98 18.50
CA THR A 201 7.25 -20.56 18.14
C THR A 201 8.55 -19.99 17.53
N ARG A 202 9.63 -20.77 17.52
CA ARG A 202 10.94 -20.40 16.93
C ARG A 202 11.30 -21.35 15.82
N SER A 203 11.79 -20.82 14.70
CA SER A 203 12.39 -21.64 13.65
C SER A 203 13.69 -22.26 14.13
N GLN A 204 13.87 -23.57 13.91
CA GLN A 204 15.11 -24.27 14.29
C GLN A 204 16.35 -23.81 13.51
N LYS A 205 16.19 -23.19 12.34
CA LYS A 205 17.29 -22.79 11.45
C LYS A 205 17.96 -21.46 11.81
N LYS A 206 17.27 -20.57 12.53
CA LYS A 206 17.86 -19.35 13.11
C LYS A 206 17.15 -19.07 14.42
N LYS A 207 17.86 -18.64 15.46
CA LYS A 207 17.31 -18.22 16.76
C LYS A 207 16.48 -16.90 16.64
N THR A 208 15.57 -16.82 15.69
CA THR A 208 14.70 -15.67 15.45
C THR A 208 13.35 -15.94 16.08
N CYS A 209 13.00 -15.14 17.05
CA CYS A 209 11.65 -15.11 17.61
C CYS A 209 10.75 -14.43 16.61
N LEU A 210 9.56 -15.02 16.38
CA LEU A 210 8.46 -14.47 15.61
C LEU A 210 8.76 -14.13 14.14
N GLY A 211 8.52 -15.11 13.32
CA GLY A 211 7.82 -15.19 12.08
C GLY A 211 8.01 -14.17 10.98
N VAL A 212 8.96 -13.26 11.05
CA VAL A 212 9.39 -12.54 9.86
C VAL A 212 10.57 -13.29 9.29
N SER A 213 10.33 -13.99 8.22
CA SER A 213 11.27 -14.84 7.53
C SER A 213 12.51 -14.06 7.10
N SER A 214 13.63 -14.36 7.76
CA SER A 214 14.95 -13.93 7.28
C SER A 214 15.44 -14.74 6.06
N LYS A 215 14.54 -15.39 5.33
CA LYS A 215 14.90 -16.17 4.13
C LYS A 215 15.23 -15.28 2.91
N ARG A 216 15.09 -13.95 3.02
CA ARG A 216 15.16 -13.03 1.89
C ARG A 216 16.50 -12.37 1.60
N GLU A 217 17.47 -12.44 2.52
CA GLU A 217 18.78 -11.85 2.23
C GLU A 217 19.63 -12.63 1.22
N ASN A 218 19.30 -13.88 0.93
CA ASN A 218 20.10 -14.73 0.04
C ASN A 218 19.51 -14.95 -1.35
N GLU A 219 18.29 -14.53 -1.64
CA GLU A 219 17.67 -14.66 -2.97
C GLU A 219 17.62 -13.35 -3.77
N ALA A 220 17.73 -12.19 -3.11
CA ALA A 220 17.81 -10.89 -3.80
C ALA A 220 19.14 -10.63 -4.52
N GLN A 221 20.12 -11.54 -4.43
CA GLN A 221 21.39 -11.47 -5.18
C GLN A 221 21.42 -12.34 -6.45
N ARG A 222 20.28 -12.90 -6.88
CA ARG A 222 20.23 -13.83 -8.04
C ARG A 222 19.19 -13.48 -9.12
N TRP A 223 18.78 -12.20 -9.21
CA TRP A 223 18.05 -11.73 -10.42
C TRP A 223 18.53 -10.36 -10.81
#